data_fe15fb7c64512f6ebece8b346a535de6
#
_entry.id   fe15fb7c64512f6ebece8b346a535de6
#
_cell.length_a   1.000
_cell.length_b   1.000
_cell.length_c   1.000
_cell.angle_alpha   90.00
_cell.angle_beta   90.00
_cell.angle_gamma   90.00
#
_symmetry.space_group_name_H-M   'P 1'
#
loop_
_entity.id
_entity.type
_entity.pdbx_description
1 polymer ?
#
loop_
_entity_poly.entity_id
_entity_poly.type
_entity_poly.pdbx_seq_one_letter_code
_entity_poly.pdbx_strand_id
1 'polypeptide(L)'
;MGFKCGIVGLPNVGKSTLFNALTETAAAATANYPFCTIEPNVGEVPVPDTRLDALAKIAKSAETIPTRLLFVDIAGLVRGASKGEGLGNQFLAVIREVDAIAYVLRCFEDDDINHVEGRVDPIADAETIETELMLADLDSLEKRIPTLDRRVRGQDKEAKKTLELVERSLVLLREGKPARMAQVSDEERASFKALNLLTAKPVLYVCNVDEDSAAAGNAHSARVAERAEAEGAGCVIISAKIEAELAELSPDERKAYLAELGLPEPGLNRLIREGYKLLGLITYFTAGPKEARAWTVTEGTRAPQAAGVIHTDFEKGFIRAETIPYDDYVALGGESGARDAGKLRLEGKDYVVKDGDVLHFRFAN
;
A
#
# COMPACT_ATOMS: atom_id res chain seq x y z
N MET A 1 13.68 2.58 -3.94
CA MET A 1 12.85 1.34 -3.91
C MET A 1 11.43 1.78 -3.63
N GLY A 2 10.47 1.38 -4.46
CA GLY A 2 9.06 1.72 -4.26
C GLY A 2 8.41 0.80 -3.22
N PHE A 3 7.33 1.27 -2.59
CA PHE A 3 6.51 0.47 -1.69
C PHE A 3 5.65 -0.50 -2.49
N LYS A 4 5.55 -1.76 -2.02
CA LYS A 4 4.88 -2.83 -2.73
C LYS A 4 3.65 -3.32 -1.97
N CYS A 5 2.50 -3.37 -2.64
CA CYS A 5 1.28 -4.01 -2.15
C CYS A 5 1.02 -5.29 -2.93
N GLY A 6 1.02 -6.44 -2.26
CA GLY A 6 0.73 -7.73 -2.87
C GLY A 6 -0.77 -7.97 -2.99
N ILE A 7 -1.26 -8.30 -4.18
CA ILE A 7 -2.66 -8.68 -4.40
C ILE A 7 -2.77 -10.19 -4.30
N VAL A 8 -3.56 -10.67 -3.35
CA VAL A 8 -3.77 -12.09 -3.05
C VAL A 8 -5.27 -12.40 -3.09
N GLY A 9 -5.63 -13.57 -3.54
CA GLY A 9 -7.01 -14.05 -3.56
C GLY A 9 -7.08 -15.50 -4.00
N LEU A 10 -8.16 -16.17 -3.64
CA LEU A 10 -8.45 -17.52 -4.17
C LEU A 10 -8.69 -17.47 -5.68
N PRO A 11 -8.65 -18.60 -6.39
CA PRO A 11 -9.02 -18.64 -7.79
C PRO A 11 -10.46 -18.13 -8.03
N ASN A 12 -10.68 -17.46 -9.16
CA ASN A 12 -12.01 -17.00 -9.62
C ASN A 12 -12.67 -15.90 -8.75
N VAL A 13 -11.91 -15.15 -7.98
CA VAL A 13 -12.40 -13.99 -7.20
C VAL A 13 -12.34 -12.67 -7.97
N GLY A 14 -11.85 -12.67 -9.22
CA GLY A 14 -11.65 -11.46 -10.03
C GLY A 14 -10.30 -10.78 -9.86
N LYS A 15 -9.34 -11.44 -9.20
CA LYS A 15 -8.00 -10.90 -8.91
C LYS A 15 -7.26 -10.45 -10.18
N SER A 16 -7.20 -11.31 -11.21
CA SER A 16 -6.49 -11.01 -12.48
C SER A 16 -7.19 -9.89 -13.26
N THR A 17 -8.52 -9.86 -13.27
CA THR A 17 -9.29 -8.77 -13.89
C THR A 17 -8.97 -7.43 -13.23
N LEU A 18 -8.95 -7.40 -11.89
CA LEU A 18 -8.60 -6.21 -11.13
C LEU A 18 -7.15 -5.77 -11.39
N PHE A 19 -6.21 -6.69 -11.42
CA PHE A 19 -4.80 -6.39 -11.69
C PHE A 19 -4.59 -5.87 -13.12
N ASN A 20 -5.25 -6.45 -14.10
CA ASN A 20 -5.20 -5.97 -15.48
C ASN A 20 -5.77 -4.55 -15.60
N ALA A 21 -6.93 -4.27 -15.00
CA ALA A 21 -7.50 -2.93 -14.98
C ALA A 21 -6.57 -1.90 -14.32
N LEU A 22 -5.88 -2.27 -13.23
CA LEU A 22 -4.85 -1.44 -12.59
C LEU A 22 -3.70 -1.12 -13.55
N THR A 23 -3.18 -2.13 -14.26
CA THR A 23 -2.02 -1.97 -15.15
C THR A 23 -2.37 -1.25 -16.44
N GLU A 24 -3.55 -1.46 -17.00
CA GLU A 24 -4.05 -0.76 -18.18
C GLU A 24 -4.30 0.73 -17.88
N THR A 25 -4.91 1.04 -16.75
CA THR A 25 -5.09 2.42 -16.28
C THR A 25 -3.73 3.10 -16.08
N ALA A 26 -2.76 2.40 -15.52
CA ALA A 26 -1.39 2.90 -15.36
C ALA A 26 -0.72 3.14 -16.70
N ALA A 27 -0.83 2.22 -17.66
CA ALA A 27 -0.25 2.36 -19.01
C ALA A 27 -0.85 3.55 -19.76
N ALA A 28 -2.17 3.76 -19.68
CA ALA A 28 -2.83 4.92 -20.27
C ALA A 28 -2.37 6.25 -19.64
N ALA A 29 -2.14 6.27 -18.33
CA ALA A 29 -1.62 7.44 -17.61
C ALA A 29 -0.13 7.69 -17.91
N THR A 30 0.65 6.64 -18.22
CA THR A 30 2.10 6.72 -18.46
C THR A 30 2.49 6.89 -19.91
N ALA A 31 1.56 6.83 -20.85
CA ALA A 31 1.81 7.11 -22.28
C ALA A 31 2.50 8.47 -22.52
N ASN A 32 2.42 9.37 -21.55
CA ASN A 32 3.07 10.67 -21.54
C ASN A 32 4.44 10.70 -20.84
N TYR A 33 4.90 9.56 -20.26
CA TYR A 33 6.17 9.51 -19.49
C TYR A 33 7.04 8.34 -19.96
N PRO A 34 8.25 8.60 -20.53
CA PRO A 34 9.19 7.56 -20.88
C PRO A 34 9.79 6.92 -19.62
N PHE A 35 10.02 5.60 -19.63
CA PHE A 35 10.67 4.78 -18.60
C PHE A 35 9.77 4.00 -17.62
N CYS A 36 8.69 3.37 -18.07
CA CYS A 36 8.04 2.29 -17.29
C CYS A 36 8.56 0.93 -17.74
N THR A 37 9.31 0.26 -16.87
CA THR A 37 9.64 -1.17 -17.04
C THR A 37 8.46 -1.96 -16.51
N ILE A 38 7.76 -2.69 -17.37
CA ILE A 38 6.71 -3.63 -16.97
C ILE A 38 7.43 -4.95 -16.66
N GLU A 39 7.64 -5.23 -15.38
CA GLU A 39 7.99 -6.58 -14.94
C GLU A 39 6.73 -7.45 -14.95
N PRO A 40 6.81 -8.73 -15.35
CA PRO A 40 5.67 -9.63 -15.25
C PRO A 40 5.12 -9.65 -13.82
N ASN A 41 3.80 -9.50 -13.68
CA ASN A 41 3.11 -9.49 -12.39
C ASN A 41 3.40 -8.29 -11.45
N VAL A 42 4.02 -7.21 -11.94
CA VAL A 42 4.21 -5.96 -11.18
C VAL A 42 3.58 -4.81 -11.95
N GLY A 43 2.62 -4.13 -11.33
CA GLY A 43 1.98 -2.92 -11.86
C GLY A 43 2.42 -1.69 -11.08
N GLU A 44 3.02 -0.72 -11.75
CA GLU A 44 3.35 0.58 -11.17
C GLU A 44 2.25 1.57 -11.49
N VAL A 45 1.48 2.01 -10.49
CA VAL A 45 0.31 2.85 -10.67
C VAL A 45 0.50 4.24 -10.05
N PRO A 46 0.08 5.31 -10.74
CA PRO A 46 0.11 6.65 -10.17
C PRO A 46 -0.89 6.75 -9.01
N VAL A 47 -0.48 7.40 -7.92
CA VAL A 47 -1.37 7.69 -6.79
C VAL A 47 -2.18 8.93 -7.13
N PRO A 48 -3.53 8.83 -7.17
CA PRO A 48 -4.39 9.98 -7.46
C PRO A 48 -4.30 11.02 -6.34
N ASP A 49 -3.87 12.24 -6.68
CA ASP A 49 -3.77 13.35 -5.73
C ASP A 49 -4.08 14.67 -6.44
N THR A 50 -5.28 15.21 -6.23
CA THR A 50 -5.73 16.47 -6.83
C THR A 50 -4.93 17.69 -6.38
N ARG A 51 -4.19 17.58 -5.26
CA ARG A 51 -3.32 18.64 -4.76
C ARG A 51 -2.18 18.93 -5.73
N LEU A 52 -1.64 17.89 -6.36
CA LEU A 52 -0.55 18.03 -7.32
C LEU A 52 -0.94 18.88 -8.53
N ASP A 53 -2.13 18.66 -9.07
CA ASP A 53 -2.64 19.44 -10.21
C ASP A 53 -2.85 20.92 -9.87
N ALA A 54 -3.34 21.19 -8.65
CA ALA A 54 -3.49 22.55 -8.15
C ALA A 54 -2.13 23.27 -8.01
N LEU A 55 -1.13 22.57 -7.47
CA LEU A 55 0.23 23.11 -7.35
C LEU A 55 0.86 23.37 -8.72
N ALA A 56 0.74 22.42 -9.65
CA ALA A 56 1.27 22.55 -11.01
C ALA A 56 0.68 23.78 -11.73
N LYS A 57 -0.64 24.00 -11.58
CA LYS A 57 -1.33 25.16 -12.17
C LYS A 57 -0.83 26.48 -11.59
N ILE A 58 -0.65 26.58 -10.27
CA ILE A 58 -0.19 27.79 -9.59
C ILE A 58 1.28 28.06 -9.94
N ALA A 59 2.15 27.04 -9.90
CA ALA A 59 3.55 27.16 -10.22
C ALA A 59 3.83 27.30 -11.74
N LYS A 60 2.80 27.11 -12.58
CA LYS A 60 2.88 27.06 -14.06
C LYS A 60 3.91 26.04 -14.51
N SER A 61 3.88 24.88 -13.90
CA SER A 61 4.82 23.80 -14.17
C SER A 61 4.63 23.23 -15.58
N ALA A 62 5.73 22.96 -16.26
CA ALA A 62 5.73 22.34 -17.58
C ALA A 62 5.34 20.84 -17.50
N GLU A 63 5.69 20.18 -16.40
CA GLU A 63 5.41 18.77 -16.16
C GLU A 63 4.75 18.56 -14.79
N THR A 64 3.90 17.54 -14.70
CA THR A 64 3.23 17.13 -13.46
C THR A 64 3.52 15.66 -13.23
N ILE A 65 4.28 15.33 -12.16
CA ILE A 65 4.80 13.98 -11.91
C ILE A 65 4.18 13.44 -10.61
N PRO A 66 3.19 12.52 -10.69
CA PRO A 66 2.60 11.90 -9.52
C PRO A 66 3.58 10.92 -8.85
N THR A 67 3.35 10.65 -7.57
CA THR A 67 3.98 9.52 -6.92
C THR A 67 3.35 8.20 -7.38
N ARG A 68 4.02 7.09 -7.14
CA ARG A 68 3.60 5.77 -7.63
C ARG A 68 3.62 4.72 -6.54
N LEU A 69 2.69 3.79 -6.62
CA LEU A 69 2.59 2.61 -5.78
C LEU A 69 2.77 1.36 -6.66
N LEU A 70 3.50 0.38 -6.17
CA LEU A 70 3.69 -0.89 -6.84
C LEU A 70 2.66 -1.90 -6.34
N PHE A 71 1.89 -2.47 -7.26
CA PHE A 71 1.07 -3.64 -7.00
C PHE A 71 1.72 -4.87 -7.60
N VAL A 72 1.72 -5.97 -6.84
CA VAL A 72 2.29 -7.24 -7.25
C VAL A 72 1.16 -8.27 -7.33
N ASP A 73 0.88 -8.80 -8.52
CA ASP A 73 -0.07 -9.90 -8.66
C ASP A 73 0.57 -11.19 -8.16
N ILE A 74 0.08 -11.68 -7.03
CA ILE A 74 0.58 -12.91 -6.44
C ILE A 74 -0.34 -14.04 -6.88
N ALA A 75 0.22 -15.05 -7.56
CA ALA A 75 -0.53 -16.21 -8.06
C ALA A 75 -1.43 -16.81 -6.96
N GLY A 76 -2.64 -17.25 -7.34
CA GLY A 76 -3.66 -17.66 -6.38
C GLY A 76 -3.17 -18.72 -5.39
N LEU A 77 -3.50 -18.53 -4.14
CA LEU A 77 -3.24 -19.47 -3.06
C LEU A 77 -4.13 -20.71 -3.23
N VAL A 78 -3.55 -21.89 -3.12
CA VAL A 78 -4.27 -23.16 -2.97
C VAL A 78 -4.02 -23.69 -1.57
N ARG A 79 -5.00 -24.35 -0.98
CA ARG A 79 -4.82 -25.04 0.32
C ARG A 79 -3.60 -25.96 0.28
N GLY A 80 -2.79 -25.95 1.35
CA GLY A 80 -1.57 -26.73 1.47
C GLY A 80 -0.30 -26.05 0.94
N ALA A 81 -0.37 -24.76 0.57
CA ALA A 81 0.79 -23.99 0.13
C ALA A 81 1.91 -23.93 1.20
N SER A 82 1.54 -23.95 2.48
CA SER A 82 2.46 -23.96 3.62
C SER A 82 3.23 -25.28 3.78
N LYS A 83 2.73 -26.39 3.21
CA LYS A 83 3.36 -27.73 3.33
C LYS A 83 4.51 -28.00 2.34
N GLY A 84 4.85 -27.01 1.52
CA GLY A 84 6.23 -26.90 1.01
C GLY A 84 6.59 -27.65 -0.25
N GLU A 85 5.67 -27.99 -1.15
CA GLU A 85 6.05 -28.52 -2.45
C GLU A 85 5.66 -27.56 -3.60
N GLY A 86 6.65 -27.12 -4.38
CA GLY A 86 6.45 -26.42 -5.66
C GLY A 86 5.95 -24.99 -5.55
N LEU A 87 4.80 -24.67 -6.16
CA LEU A 87 4.25 -23.32 -6.31
C LEU A 87 3.93 -22.60 -4.99
N GLY A 88 3.65 -23.34 -3.91
CA GLY A 88 3.36 -22.77 -2.59
C GLY A 88 4.56 -22.01 -2.00
N ASN A 89 5.77 -22.52 -2.15
CA ASN A 89 6.99 -21.85 -1.67
C ASN A 89 7.27 -20.56 -2.44
N GLN A 90 7.01 -20.55 -3.76
CA GLN A 90 7.16 -19.34 -4.58
C GLN A 90 6.16 -18.27 -4.16
N PHE A 91 4.90 -18.63 -3.93
CA PHE A 91 3.86 -17.76 -3.42
C PHE A 91 4.27 -17.09 -2.10
N LEU A 92 4.70 -17.87 -1.12
CA LEU A 92 5.14 -17.36 0.19
C LEU A 92 6.40 -16.47 0.07
N ALA A 93 7.31 -16.78 -0.86
CA ALA A 93 8.49 -15.96 -1.11
C ALA A 93 8.11 -14.58 -1.63
N VAL A 94 7.18 -14.48 -2.60
CA VAL A 94 6.70 -13.19 -3.12
C VAL A 94 5.99 -12.39 -2.03
N ILE A 95 5.15 -13.03 -1.19
CA ILE A 95 4.51 -12.32 -0.06
C ILE A 95 5.56 -11.77 0.92
N ARG A 96 6.70 -12.42 1.12
CA ARG A 96 7.77 -11.88 1.97
C ARG A 96 8.35 -10.57 1.45
N GLU A 97 8.34 -10.35 0.14
CA GLU A 97 8.94 -9.17 -0.52
C GLU A 97 8.02 -7.94 -0.58
N VAL A 98 6.72 -8.10 -0.35
CA VAL A 98 5.77 -6.98 -0.34
C VAL A 98 5.65 -6.36 1.05
N ASP A 99 5.22 -5.10 1.12
CA ASP A 99 5.11 -4.35 2.37
C ASP A 99 3.72 -4.46 3.01
N ALA A 100 2.68 -4.69 2.19
CA ALA A 100 1.29 -4.89 2.60
C ALA A 100 0.60 -5.92 1.69
N ILE A 101 -0.54 -6.45 2.13
CA ILE A 101 -1.31 -7.46 1.40
C ILE A 101 -2.74 -6.96 1.18
N ALA A 102 -3.19 -6.95 -0.07
CA ALA A 102 -4.58 -6.73 -0.45
C ALA A 102 -5.27 -8.07 -0.71
N TYR A 103 -6.22 -8.46 0.15
CA TYR A 103 -7.01 -9.68 0.00
C TYR A 103 -8.21 -9.40 -0.90
N VAL A 104 -8.19 -9.88 -2.15
CA VAL A 104 -9.33 -9.81 -3.06
C VAL A 104 -10.28 -10.94 -2.73
N LEU A 105 -11.49 -10.57 -2.29
CA LEU A 105 -12.53 -11.49 -1.84
C LEU A 105 -13.72 -11.42 -2.78
N ARG A 106 -14.25 -12.58 -3.15
CA ARG A 106 -15.46 -12.68 -3.97
C ARG A 106 -16.68 -12.35 -3.12
N CYS A 107 -17.34 -11.24 -3.43
CA CYS A 107 -18.57 -10.77 -2.80
C CYS A 107 -19.71 -10.66 -3.82
N PHE A 108 -19.70 -11.48 -4.88
CA PHE A 108 -20.73 -11.54 -5.92
C PHE A 108 -21.13 -12.99 -6.19
N GLU A 109 -22.38 -13.20 -6.58
CA GLU A 109 -22.88 -14.49 -7.05
C GLU A 109 -22.86 -14.50 -8.59
N ASP A 110 -22.39 -15.58 -9.17
CA ASP A 110 -22.36 -15.81 -10.61
C ASP A 110 -22.33 -17.31 -10.87
N ASP A 111 -23.41 -17.83 -11.47
CA ASP A 111 -23.59 -19.27 -11.72
C ASP A 111 -22.62 -19.81 -12.79
N ASP A 112 -22.10 -18.93 -13.66
CA ASP A 112 -21.15 -19.30 -14.71
C ASP A 112 -19.71 -19.38 -14.19
N ILE A 113 -19.44 -18.80 -13.01
CA ILE A 113 -18.12 -18.78 -12.39
C ILE A 113 -18.09 -19.71 -11.17
N ASN A 114 -17.48 -20.88 -11.30
CA ASN A 114 -17.35 -21.82 -10.19
C ASN A 114 -16.50 -21.26 -9.06
N HIS A 115 -17.03 -21.27 -7.83
CA HIS A 115 -16.23 -21.02 -6.63
C HIS A 115 -15.44 -22.27 -6.24
N VAL A 116 -14.17 -22.12 -5.85
CA VAL A 116 -13.28 -23.25 -5.49
C VAL A 116 -13.84 -24.09 -4.34
N GLU A 117 -14.53 -23.44 -3.38
CA GLU A 117 -15.13 -24.08 -2.22
C GLU A 117 -16.63 -24.40 -2.42
N GLY A 118 -17.17 -24.23 -3.64
CA GLY A 118 -18.56 -24.52 -3.98
C GLY A 118 -19.61 -23.57 -3.40
N ARG A 119 -19.19 -22.51 -2.71
CA ARG A 119 -20.06 -21.45 -2.16
C ARG A 119 -19.32 -20.14 -2.05
N VAL A 120 -20.03 -19.02 -2.14
CA VAL A 120 -19.48 -17.69 -1.90
C VAL A 120 -19.51 -17.39 -0.39
N ASP A 121 -18.35 -17.38 0.24
CA ASP A 121 -18.18 -16.95 1.63
C ASP A 121 -16.85 -16.22 1.81
N PRO A 122 -16.84 -14.88 1.63
CA PRO A 122 -15.62 -14.08 1.66
C PRO A 122 -14.87 -14.15 3.00
N ILE A 123 -15.58 -14.42 4.10
CA ILE A 123 -14.93 -14.58 5.42
C ILE A 123 -14.16 -15.89 5.46
N ALA A 124 -14.75 -17.00 5.01
CA ALA A 124 -14.07 -18.30 4.94
C ALA A 124 -12.88 -18.26 3.96
N ASP A 125 -13.00 -17.51 2.86
CA ASP A 125 -11.93 -17.32 1.89
C ASP A 125 -10.73 -16.56 2.52
N ALA A 126 -10.99 -15.47 3.24
CA ALA A 126 -9.98 -14.74 3.96
C ALA A 126 -9.29 -15.61 5.04
N GLU A 127 -10.05 -16.39 5.79
CA GLU A 127 -9.52 -17.32 6.79
C GLU A 127 -8.66 -18.42 6.18
N THR A 128 -9.02 -18.91 5.00
CA THR A 128 -8.22 -19.90 4.27
C THR A 128 -6.84 -19.33 3.92
N ILE A 129 -6.81 -18.12 3.36
CA ILE A 129 -5.53 -17.43 3.03
C ILE A 129 -4.72 -17.21 4.30
N GLU A 130 -5.33 -16.63 5.32
CA GLU A 130 -4.65 -16.27 6.56
C GLU A 130 -4.09 -17.48 7.30
N THR A 131 -4.82 -18.60 7.30
CA THR A 131 -4.37 -19.85 7.92
C THR A 131 -3.09 -20.38 7.26
N GLU A 132 -3.00 -20.35 5.93
CA GLU A 132 -1.78 -20.78 5.23
C GLU A 132 -0.57 -19.87 5.56
N LEU A 133 -0.80 -18.55 5.68
CA LEU A 133 0.25 -17.63 6.08
C LEU A 133 0.68 -17.84 7.54
N MET A 134 -0.27 -18.09 8.45
CA MET A 134 0.03 -18.39 9.86
C MET A 134 0.82 -19.68 10.02
N LEU A 135 0.47 -20.73 9.28
CA LEU A 135 1.20 -22.00 9.30
C LEU A 135 2.64 -21.83 8.81
N ALA A 136 2.85 -21.04 7.77
CA ALA A 136 4.19 -20.73 7.27
C ALA A 136 5.03 -19.92 8.27
N ASP A 137 4.40 -18.96 8.97
CA ASP A 137 5.07 -18.19 10.03
C ASP A 137 5.41 -19.06 11.22
N LEU A 138 4.50 -19.94 11.63
CA LEU A 138 4.69 -20.89 12.74
C LEU A 138 5.89 -21.80 12.48
N ASP A 139 5.95 -22.43 11.31
CA ASP A 139 7.10 -23.25 10.90
C ASP A 139 8.43 -22.47 10.88
N SER A 140 8.38 -21.24 10.33
CA SER A 140 9.55 -20.36 10.28
C SER A 140 10.08 -19.99 11.67
N LEU A 141 9.17 -19.66 12.60
CA LEU A 141 9.55 -19.27 13.96
C LEU A 141 10.05 -20.46 14.79
N GLU A 142 9.37 -21.62 14.69
CA GLU A 142 9.79 -22.84 15.42
C GLU A 142 11.21 -23.28 15.03
N LYS A 143 11.57 -23.16 13.76
CA LYS A 143 12.93 -23.45 13.27
C LYS A 143 14.00 -22.49 13.82
N ARG A 144 13.64 -21.29 14.27
CA ARG A 144 14.59 -20.31 14.83
C ARG A 144 14.90 -20.54 16.30
N ILE A 145 13.98 -21.15 17.08
CA ILE A 145 14.10 -21.32 18.52
C ILE A 145 15.42 -22.00 18.93
N PRO A 146 15.83 -23.16 18.36
CA PRO A 146 17.05 -23.85 18.82
C PRO A 146 18.32 -23.00 18.66
N THR A 147 18.35 -22.15 17.63
CA THR A 147 19.48 -21.25 17.40
C THR A 147 19.47 -20.07 18.37
N LEU A 148 18.30 -19.48 18.62
CA LEU A 148 18.14 -18.38 19.58
C LEU A 148 18.46 -18.86 21.01
N ASP A 149 17.95 -20.01 21.43
CA ASP A 149 18.24 -20.60 22.74
C ASP A 149 19.75 -20.78 22.97
N ARG A 150 20.48 -21.26 21.96
CA ARG A 150 21.93 -21.42 22.04
C ARG A 150 22.64 -20.10 22.26
N ARG A 151 22.21 -19.04 21.54
CA ARG A 151 22.76 -17.70 21.68
C ARG A 151 22.41 -17.06 23.02
N VAL A 152 21.21 -17.28 23.53
CA VAL A 152 20.75 -16.80 24.85
C VAL A 152 21.60 -17.45 25.96
N ARG A 153 21.89 -18.77 25.89
CA ARG A 153 22.81 -19.43 26.80
C ARG A 153 24.24 -18.87 26.76
N GLY A 154 24.65 -18.33 25.61
CA GLY A 154 25.88 -17.57 25.41
C GLY A 154 25.80 -16.10 25.89
N GLN A 155 24.74 -15.70 26.62
CA GLN A 155 24.52 -14.36 27.17
C GLN A 155 24.32 -13.24 26.10
N ASP A 156 23.87 -13.60 24.91
CA ASP A 156 23.53 -12.65 23.87
C ASP A 156 22.19 -11.96 24.20
N LYS A 157 22.27 -10.66 24.57
CA LYS A 157 21.11 -9.87 24.98
C LYS A 157 20.13 -9.61 23.82
N GLU A 158 20.62 -9.44 22.59
CA GLU A 158 19.76 -9.23 21.41
C GLU A 158 19.04 -10.52 21.04
N ALA A 159 19.69 -11.68 21.16
CA ALA A 159 19.04 -12.97 20.97
C ALA A 159 17.93 -13.19 21.99
N LYS A 160 18.11 -12.75 23.25
CA LYS A 160 17.06 -12.84 24.28
C LYS A 160 15.83 -12.02 23.92
N LYS A 161 16.00 -10.75 23.51
CA LYS A 161 14.88 -9.90 23.06
C LYS A 161 14.17 -10.49 21.85
N THR A 162 14.94 -11.03 20.89
CA THR A 162 14.38 -11.67 19.71
C THR A 162 13.57 -12.91 20.07
N LEU A 163 14.06 -13.73 21.01
CA LEU A 163 13.36 -14.93 21.48
C LEU A 163 12.02 -14.58 22.14
N GLU A 164 11.99 -13.56 22.99
CA GLU A 164 10.76 -13.06 23.63
C GLU A 164 9.70 -12.62 22.58
N LEU A 165 10.14 -11.96 21.50
CA LEU A 165 9.25 -11.59 20.38
C LEU A 165 8.75 -12.82 19.61
N VAL A 166 9.61 -13.80 19.37
CA VAL A 166 9.27 -15.07 18.73
C VAL A 166 8.23 -15.81 19.55
N GLU A 167 8.45 -15.96 20.85
CA GLU A 167 7.53 -16.66 21.76
C GLU A 167 6.14 -16.00 21.82
N ARG A 168 6.09 -14.66 21.92
CA ARG A 168 4.82 -13.91 21.89
C ARG A 168 4.08 -14.12 20.56
N SER A 169 4.80 -14.11 19.44
CA SER A 169 4.21 -14.35 18.12
C SER A 169 3.70 -15.78 17.99
N LEU A 170 4.43 -16.79 18.50
CA LEU A 170 4.01 -18.18 18.48
C LEU A 170 2.74 -18.45 19.29
N VAL A 171 2.57 -17.76 20.43
CA VAL A 171 1.33 -17.88 21.22
C VAL A 171 0.13 -17.44 20.37
N LEU A 172 0.21 -16.27 19.72
CA LEU A 172 -0.85 -15.78 18.86
C LEU A 172 -1.15 -16.72 17.68
N LEU A 173 -0.12 -17.15 16.97
CA LEU A 173 -0.28 -18.04 15.81
C LEU A 173 -0.92 -19.38 16.20
N ARG A 174 -0.57 -19.96 17.35
CA ARG A 174 -1.17 -21.19 17.88
C ARG A 174 -2.63 -21.02 18.32
N GLU A 175 -3.02 -19.80 18.70
CA GLU A 175 -4.40 -19.42 18.96
C GLU A 175 -5.20 -19.08 17.70
N GLY A 176 -4.59 -19.21 16.50
CA GLY A 176 -5.23 -18.82 15.23
C GLY A 176 -5.34 -17.31 15.04
N LYS A 177 -4.43 -16.55 15.64
CA LYS A 177 -4.37 -15.09 15.52
C LYS A 177 -3.11 -14.67 14.75
N PRO A 178 -3.21 -13.72 13.80
CA PRO A 178 -2.07 -13.28 13.01
C PRO A 178 -1.05 -12.49 13.85
N ALA A 179 0.22 -12.55 13.46
CA ALA A 179 1.32 -11.91 14.19
C ALA A 179 1.19 -10.38 14.30
N ARG A 180 0.44 -9.71 13.39
CA ARG A 180 0.15 -8.27 13.47
C ARG A 180 -0.63 -7.84 14.71
N MET A 181 -1.28 -8.78 15.39
CA MET A 181 -1.96 -8.54 16.67
C MET A 181 -1.00 -8.53 17.87
N ALA A 182 0.28 -8.80 17.67
CA ALA A 182 1.27 -8.75 18.74
C ALA A 182 1.44 -7.32 19.26
N GLN A 183 1.43 -7.17 20.57
CA GLN A 183 1.80 -5.90 21.20
C GLN A 183 3.32 -5.73 21.08
N VAL A 184 3.75 -4.72 20.33
CA VAL A 184 5.15 -4.42 20.04
C VAL A 184 5.42 -2.98 20.42
N SER A 185 6.40 -2.73 21.30
CA SER A 185 6.82 -1.38 21.66
C SER A 185 7.61 -0.71 20.53
N ASP A 186 7.76 0.61 20.58
CA ASP A 186 8.53 1.36 19.57
C ASP A 186 9.98 0.87 19.47
N GLU A 187 10.58 0.49 20.60
CA GLU A 187 11.94 -0.05 20.65
C GLU A 187 12.06 -1.44 20.00
N GLU A 188 10.99 -2.23 20.04
CA GLU A 188 10.94 -3.59 19.50
C GLU A 188 10.57 -3.63 18.01
N ARG A 189 10.00 -2.55 17.47
CA ARG A 189 9.49 -2.52 16.08
C ARG A 189 10.52 -2.98 15.05
N ALA A 190 11.75 -2.51 15.16
CA ALA A 190 12.81 -2.89 14.24
C ALA A 190 13.13 -4.40 14.31
N SER A 191 13.21 -4.94 15.52
CA SER A 191 13.48 -6.37 15.75
C SER A 191 12.30 -7.24 15.31
N PHE A 192 11.06 -6.79 15.54
CA PHE A 192 9.85 -7.47 15.09
C PHE A 192 9.77 -7.49 13.56
N LYS A 193 10.03 -6.37 12.90
CA LYS A 193 10.09 -6.29 11.43
C LYS A 193 11.17 -7.22 10.86
N ALA A 194 12.31 -7.37 11.55
CA ALA A 194 13.38 -8.28 11.14
C ALA A 194 13.01 -9.78 11.23
N LEU A 195 11.93 -10.13 11.94
CA LEU A 195 11.37 -11.49 11.90
C LEU A 195 10.80 -11.84 10.53
N ASN A 196 10.41 -10.83 9.76
CA ASN A 196 9.86 -10.94 8.40
C ASN A 196 8.68 -11.93 8.33
N LEU A 197 7.73 -11.77 9.27
CA LEU A 197 6.54 -12.60 9.32
C LEU A 197 5.52 -12.16 8.28
N LEU A 198 4.88 -13.13 7.63
CA LEU A 198 3.87 -12.90 6.61
C LEU A 198 2.63 -12.26 7.22
N THR A 199 2.18 -12.79 8.36
CA THR A 199 0.99 -12.32 9.07
C THR A 199 1.23 -11.07 9.93
N ALA A 200 2.46 -10.56 10.00
CA ALA A 200 2.77 -9.25 10.59
C ALA A 200 2.51 -8.09 9.62
N LYS A 201 2.34 -8.38 8.33
CA LYS A 201 2.08 -7.35 7.32
C LYS A 201 0.69 -6.76 7.48
N PRO A 202 0.52 -5.44 7.23
CA PRO A 202 -0.80 -4.82 7.19
C PRO A 202 -1.65 -5.40 6.06
N VAL A 203 -2.96 -5.48 6.29
CA VAL A 203 -3.94 -6.09 5.38
C VAL A 203 -4.99 -5.08 4.95
N LEU A 204 -5.36 -5.12 3.66
CA LEU A 204 -6.48 -4.42 3.06
C LEU A 204 -7.45 -5.46 2.48
N TYR A 205 -8.70 -5.43 2.91
CA TYR A 205 -9.75 -6.26 2.32
C TYR A 205 -10.34 -5.57 1.10
N VAL A 206 -10.36 -6.26 -0.03
CA VAL A 206 -10.91 -5.78 -1.31
C VAL A 206 -12.11 -6.63 -1.67
N CYS A 207 -13.31 -6.11 -1.42
CA CYS A 207 -14.57 -6.77 -1.71
C CYS A 207 -14.91 -6.58 -3.19
N ASN A 208 -14.70 -7.59 -4.02
CA ASN A 208 -15.12 -7.59 -5.40
C ASN A 208 -16.60 -7.97 -5.48
N VAL A 209 -17.44 -7.00 -5.82
CA VAL A 209 -18.90 -7.11 -5.93
C VAL A 209 -19.36 -7.07 -7.39
N ASP A 210 -20.64 -7.42 -7.64
CA ASP A 210 -21.32 -7.15 -8.91
C ASP A 210 -21.49 -5.65 -9.18
N GLU A 211 -21.88 -5.29 -10.41
CA GLU A 211 -22.03 -3.89 -10.84
C GLU A 211 -23.09 -3.15 -10.03
N ASP A 212 -24.20 -3.80 -9.73
CA ASP A 212 -25.34 -3.20 -8.99
C ASP A 212 -24.95 -2.86 -7.54
N SER A 213 -24.01 -3.58 -6.98
CA SER A 213 -23.51 -3.42 -5.62
C SER A 213 -22.28 -2.49 -5.51
N ALA A 214 -21.76 -1.98 -6.62
CA ALA A 214 -20.50 -1.22 -6.63
C ALA A 214 -20.53 0.08 -5.81
N ALA A 215 -21.69 0.75 -5.76
CA ALA A 215 -21.88 1.99 -5.02
C ALA A 215 -22.09 1.80 -3.52
N ALA A 216 -22.94 0.83 -3.13
CA ALA A 216 -23.41 0.65 -1.75
C ALA A 216 -22.87 -0.63 -1.07
N GLY A 217 -22.30 -1.55 -1.82
CA GLY A 217 -21.96 -2.89 -1.33
C GLY A 217 -23.17 -3.81 -1.21
N ASN A 218 -22.96 -4.98 -0.65
CA ASN A 218 -23.97 -6.00 -0.40
C ASN A 218 -23.74 -6.70 0.97
N ALA A 219 -24.57 -7.71 1.29
CA ALA A 219 -24.46 -8.43 2.55
C ALA A 219 -23.10 -9.10 2.76
N HIS A 220 -22.44 -9.59 1.71
CA HIS A 220 -21.11 -10.17 1.79
C HIS A 220 -20.04 -9.13 2.12
N SER A 221 -20.04 -7.99 1.41
CA SER A 221 -19.08 -6.90 1.66
C SER A 221 -19.28 -6.25 3.03
N ALA A 222 -20.54 -6.18 3.55
CA ALA A 222 -20.82 -5.68 4.89
C ALA A 222 -20.16 -6.56 5.97
N ARG A 223 -20.25 -7.89 5.87
CA ARG A 223 -19.57 -8.83 6.79
C ARG A 223 -18.05 -8.66 6.77
N VAL A 224 -17.48 -8.43 5.59
CA VAL A 224 -16.04 -8.18 5.46
C VAL A 224 -15.66 -6.84 6.09
N ALA A 225 -16.47 -5.80 5.92
CA ALA A 225 -16.22 -4.50 6.54
C ALA A 225 -16.25 -4.57 8.07
N GLU A 226 -17.20 -5.31 8.66
CA GLU A 226 -17.26 -5.55 10.11
C GLU A 226 -16.00 -6.27 10.62
N ARG A 227 -15.51 -7.28 9.88
CA ARG A 227 -14.26 -7.95 10.21
C ARG A 227 -13.07 -7.02 10.12
N ALA A 228 -12.98 -6.23 9.05
CA ALA A 228 -11.90 -5.26 8.85
C ALA A 228 -11.84 -4.25 10.01
N GLU A 229 -12.99 -3.72 10.42
CA GLU A 229 -13.10 -2.80 11.56
C GLU A 229 -12.62 -3.45 12.86
N ALA A 230 -13.06 -4.69 13.14
CA ALA A 230 -12.64 -5.44 14.33
C ALA A 230 -11.12 -5.72 14.38
N GLU A 231 -10.48 -5.85 13.22
CA GLU A 231 -9.04 -6.09 13.08
C GLU A 231 -8.22 -4.79 12.94
N GLY A 232 -8.86 -3.63 12.83
CA GLY A 232 -8.21 -2.36 12.51
C GLY A 232 -7.61 -2.32 11.10
N ALA A 233 -8.15 -3.12 10.18
CA ALA A 233 -7.74 -3.21 8.79
C ALA A 233 -8.61 -2.30 7.89
N GLY A 234 -8.10 -1.97 6.70
CA GLY A 234 -8.87 -1.25 5.68
C GLY A 234 -9.82 -2.19 4.92
N CYS A 235 -10.91 -1.62 4.38
CA CYS A 235 -11.83 -2.33 3.50
C CYS A 235 -12.24 -1.44 2.32
N VAL A 236 -12.19 -1.99 1.10
CA VAL A 236 -12.60 -1.29 -0.14
C VAL A 236 -13.58 -2.16 -0.89
N ILE A 237 -14.70 -1.55 -1.33
CA ILE A 237 -15.67 -2.17 -2.23
C ILE A 237 -15.30 -1.78 -3.66
N ILE A 238 -15.22 -2.74 -4.56
CA ILE A 238 -14.87 -2.53 -5.97
C ILE A 238 -15.62 -3.54 -6.85
N SER A 239 -15.96 -3.16 -8.07
CA SER A 239 -16.37 -4.12 -9.10
C SER A 239 -15.27 -4.23 -10.14
N ALA A 240 -14.58 -5.36 -10.16
CA ALA A 240 -13.50 -5.59 -11.11
C ALA A 240 -13.98 -5.52 -12.57
N LYS A 241 -15.26 -5.82 -12.83
CA LYS A 241 -15.87 -5.69 -14.13
C LYS A 241 -16.03 -4.24 -14.56
N ILE A 242 -16.58 -3.37 -13.69
CA ILE A 242 -16.65 -1.92 -13.94
C ILE A 242 -15.27 -1.34 -14.17
N GLU A 243 -14.26 -1.74 -13.38
CA GLU A 243 -12.90 -1.21 -13.54
C GLU A 243 -12.27 -1.62 -14.87
N ALA A 244 -12.54 -2.84 -15.35
CA ALA A 244 -12.08 -3.30 -16.65
C ALA A 244 -12.74 -2.49 -17.79
N GLU A 245 -14.05 -2.23 -17.70
CA GLU A 245 -14.77 -1.39 -18.67
C GLU A 245 -14.25 0.06 -18.65
N LEU A 246 -14.05 0.64 -17.46
CA LEU A 246 -13.50 1.98 -17.30
C LEU A 246 -12.11 2.13 -17.92
N ALA A 247 -11.28 1.08 -17.91
CA ALA A 247 -9.95 1.13 -18.47
C ALA A 247 -9.96 1.34 -20.00
N GLU A 248 -10.99 0.83 -20.69
CA GLU A 248 -11.14 0.94 -22.13
C GLU A 248 -11.76 2.29 -22.60
N LEU A 249 -12.39 3.05 -21.68
CA LEU A 249 -13.10 4.27 -22.00
C LEU A 249 -12.18 5.51 -22.06
N SER A 250 -12.52 6.45 -22.95
CA SER A 250 -11.92 7.79 -22.94
C SER A 250 -12.27 8.56 -21.65
N PRO A 251 -11.52 9.61 -21.27
CA PRO A 251 -11.77 10.37 -20.04
C PRO A 251 -13.20 10.92 -19.91
N ASP A 252 -13.80 11.39 -21.01
CA ASP A 252 -15.17 11.95 -21.01
C ASP A 252 -16.22 10.84 -20.88
N GLU A 253 -16.05 9.72 -21.59
CA GLU A 253 -16.92 8.54 -21.49
C GLU A 253 -16.84 7.93 -20.08
N ARG A 254 -15.63 7.84 -19.50
CA ARG A 254 -15.41 7.35 -18.12
C ARG A 254 -16.19 8.18 -17.11
N LYS A 255 -16.15 9.52 -17.26
CA LYS A 255 -16.88 10.42 -16.36
C LYS A 255 -18.40 10.25 -16.49
N ALA A 256 -18.90 10.09 -17.70
CA ALA A 256 -20.33 9.87 -17.96
C ALA A 256 -20.77 8.51 -17.37
N TYR A 257 -20.00 7.46 -17.58
CA TYR A 257 -20.28 6.11 -17.08
C TYR A 257 -20.30 6.06 -15.54
N LEU A 258 -19.30 6.66 -14.88
CA LEU A 258 -19.29 6.76 -13.42
C LEU A 258 -20.50 7.51 -12.87
N ALA A 259 -20.93 8.60 -13.55
CA ALA A 259 -22.11 9.35 -13.14
C ALA A 259 -23.40 8.52 -13.27
N GLU A 260 -23.54 7.72 -14.33
CA GLU A 260 -24.66 6.81 -14.53
C GLU A 260 -24.75 5.75 -13.43
N LEU A 261 -23.60 5.21 -13.00
CA LEU A 261 -23.49 4.24 -11.92
C LEU A 261 -23.59 4.86 -10.51
N GLY A 262 -23.67 6.18 -10.39
CA GLY A 262 -23.66 6.88 -9.10
C GLY A 262 -22.34 6.78 -8.35
N LEU A 263 -21.24 6.51 -9.06
CA LEU A 263 -19.90 6.40 -8.49
C LEU A 263 -19.18 7.75 -8.59
N PRO A 264 -18.63 8.29 -7.49
CA PRO A 264 -17.91 9.57 -7.52
C PRO A 264 -16.53 9.46 -8.21
N GLU A 265 -15.97 8.25 -8.25
CA GLU A 265 -14.66 7.95 -8.82
C GLU A 265 -14.49 6.44 -9.06
N PRO A 266 -13.49 6.01 -9.86
CA PRO A 266 -13.13 4.60 -9.99
C PRO A 266 -12.79 3.96 -8.64
N GLY A 267 -13.18 2.71 -8.43
CA GLY A 267 -12.84 1.94 -7.23
C GLY A 267 -11.33 1.73 -7.10
N LEU A 268 -10.62 1.63 -8.22
CA LEU A 268 -9.16 1.56 -8.24
C LEU A 268 -8.50 2.76 -7.55
N ASN A 269 -9.04 3.98 -7.69
CA ASN A 269 -8.51 5.15 -7.00
C ASN A 269 -8.61 5.00 -5.47
N ARG A 270 -9.73 4.44 -4.99
CA ARG A 270 -9.93 4.13 -3.57
C ARG A 270 -8.96 3.05 -3.11
N LEU A 271 -8.79 1.99 -3.89
CA LEU A 271 -7.83 0.91 -3.60
C LEU A 271 -6.40 1.45 -3.48
N ILE A 272 -5.97 2.29 -4.41
CA ILE A 272 -4.63 2.89 -4.41
C ILE A 272 -4.43 3.76 -3.17
N ARG A 273 -5.40 4.63 -2.83
CA ARG A 273 -5.30 5.50 -1.64
C ARG A 273 -5.32 4.72 -0.32
N GLU A 274 -6.18 3.71 -0.20
CA GLU A 274 -6.20 2.88 1.00
C GLU A 274 -4.93 2.03 1.13
N GLY A 275 -4.39 1.51 0.04
CA GLY A 275 -3.09 0.85 0.03
C GLY A 275 -1.94 1.78 0.45
N TYR A 276 -1.98 3.02 -0.01
CA TYR A 276 -1.02 4.06 0.36
C TYR A 276 -1.08 4.39 1.86
N LYS A 277 -2.27 4.60 2.37
CA LYS A 277 -2.53 4.84 3.80
C LYS A 277 -2.16 3.65 4.68
N LEU A 278 -2.49 2.42 4.23
CA LEU A 278 -2.16 1.18 4.93
C LEU A 278 -0.66 1.02 5.18
N LEU A 279 0.14 1.49 4.23
CA LEU A 279 1.60 1.48 4.31
C LEU A 279 2.17 2.63 5.16
N GLY A 280 1.32 3.47 5.77
CA GLY A 280 1.74 4.65 6.53
C GLY A 280 2.51 5.66 5.68
N LEU A 281 2.12 5.80 4.40
CA LEU A 281 2.76 6.70 3.47
C LEU A 281 2.11 8.08 3.49
N ILE A 282 2.94 9.10 3.35
CA ILE A 282 2.53 10.48 3.17
C ILE A 282 3.18 11.07 1.92
N THR A 283 2.56 12.11 1.38
CA THR A 283 3.04 12.81 0.21
C THR A 283 3.51 14.21 0.58
N TYR A 284 4.73 14.57 0.18
CA TYR A 284 5.15 15.95 0.09
C TYR A 284 5.39 16.34 -1.37
N PHE A 285 5.42 17.63 -1.65
CA PHE A 285 5.51 18.15 -3.00
C PHE A 285 6.74 19.03 -3.18
N THR A 286 7.25 19.03 -4.41
CA THR A 286 8.12 20.08 -4.92
C THR A 286 7.40 20.75 -6.08
N ALA A 287 7.38 22.09 -6.13
CA ALA A 287 6.69 22.82 -7.17
C ALA A 287 7.59 23.92 -7.72
N GLY A 288 7.71 23.96 -9.04
CA GLY A 288 8.50 24.96 -9.75
C GLY A 288 8.12 25.04 -11.23
N PRO A 289 8.70 25.98 -12.01
CA PRO A 289 8.34 26.16 -13.42
C PRO A 289 8.65 24.96 -14.32
N LYS A 290 9.65 24.15 -13.96
CA LYS A 290 9.99 22.94 -14.73
C LYS A 290 9.01 21.81 -14.45
N GLU A 291 8.82 21.49 -13.18
CA GLU A 291 7.96 20.41 -12.74
C GLU A 291 7.27 20.71 -11.42
N ALA A 292 6.07 20.16 -11.25
CA ALA A 292 5.45 19.90 -9.95
C ALA A 292 5.50 18.39 -9.74
N ARG A 293 6.02 17.96 -8.59
CA ARG A 293 6.21 16.52 -8.33
C ARG A 293 5.79 16.14 -6.93
N ALA A 294 5.09 15.02 -6.83
CA ALA A 294 4.73 14.37 -5.60
C ALA A 294 5.80 13.34 -5.21
N TRP A 295 6.17 13.31 -3.95
CA TRP A 295 7.18 12.42 -3.38
C TRP A 295 6.61 11.64 -2.22
N THR A 296 6.92 10.36 -2.15
CA THR A 296 6.46 9.47 -1.09
C THR A 296 7.50 9.29 -0.01
N VAL A 297 7.07 9.43 1.24
CA VAL A 297 7.84 9.04 2.42
C VAL A 297 6.92 8.35 3.43
N THR A 298 7.49 7.63 4.38
CA THR A 298 6.73 7.10 5.51
C THR A 298 6.43 8.21 6.52
N GLU A 299 5.30 8.14 7.18
CA GLU A 299 4.97 9.03 8.29
C GLU A 299 6.09 9.01 9.34
N GLY A 300 6.43 10.18 9.90
CA GLY A 300 7.54 10.34 10.82
C GLY A 300 8.91 10.58 10.18
N THR A 301 9.01 10.60 8.84
CA THR A 301 10.26 10.88 8.12
C THR A 301 10.71 12.32 8.35
N ARG A 302 12.01 12.52 8.66
CA ARG A 302 12.59 13.83 8.85
C ARG A 302 13.05 14.46 7.52
N ALA A 303 13.18 15.79 7.51
CA ALA A 303 13.53 16.55 6.31
C ALA A 303 14.80 16.09 5.57
N PRO A 304 15.92 15.71 6.23
CA PRO A 304 17.09 15.19 5.52
C PRO A 304 16.81 13.90 4.76
N GLN A 305 16.08 12.93 5.38
CA GLN A 305 15.72 11.68 4.73
C GLN A 305 14.73 11.92 3.58
N ALA A 306 13.79 12.85 3.74
CA ALA A 306 12.90 13.26 2.64
C ALA A 306 13.69 13.85 1.47
N ALA A 307 14.68 14.71 1.74
CA ALA A 307 15.59 15.20 0.70
C ALA A 307 16.36 14.06 0.01
N GLY A 308 16.73 13.03 0.77
CA GLY A 308 17.39 11.81 0.29
C GLY A 308 16.57 11.01 -0.71
N VAL A 309 15.24 11.08 -0.64
CA VAL A 309 14.33 10.45 -1.62
C VAL A 309 14.49 11.10 -3.00
N ILE A 310 14.79 12.39 -3.06
CA ILE A 310 15.07 13.11 -4.32
C ILE A 310 16.44 12.71 -4.84
N HIS A 311 17.47 12.84 -4.01
CA HIS A 311 18.84 12.46 -4.33
C HIS A 311 19.67 12.26 -3.05
N THR A 312 20.54 11.26 -3.02
CA THR A 312 21.37 10.96 -1.84
C THR A 312 22.29 12.11 -1.43
N ASP A 313 22.72 12.94 -2.37
CA ASP A 313 23.56 14.11 -2.07
C ASP A 313 22.77 15.21 -1.36
N PHE A 314 21.45 15.29 -1.58
CA PHE A 314 20.58 16.23 -0.87
C PHE A 314 20.48 15.89 0.62
N GLU A 315 20.44 14.59 0.96
CA GLU A 315 20.48 14.14 2.33
C GLU A 315 21.80 14.46 3.00
N LYS A 316 22.92 14.11 2.36
CA LYS A 316 24.27 14.32 2.88
C LYS A 316 24.60 15.79 3.05
N GLY A 317 24.24 16.61 2.06
CA GLY A 317 24.49 18.05 2.04
C GLY A 317 23.37 18.89 2.67
N PHE A 318 22.38 18.29 3.32
CA PHE A 318 21.19 18.99 3.82
C PHE A 318 21.53 20.15 4.74
N ILE A 319 21.03 21.34 4.40
CA ILE A 319 21.16 22.57 5.20
C ILE A 319 19.83 22.88 5.89
N ARG A 320 18.75 23.03 5.11
CA ARG A 320 17.40 23.34 5.59
C ARG A 320 16.36 23.02 4.53
N ALA A 321 15.09 22.94 4.95
CA ALA A 321 13.94 22.90 4.08
C ALA A 321 13.14 24.22 4.19
N GLU A 322 12.85 24.84 3.06
CA GLU A 322 11.86 25.91 2.94
C GLU A 322 10.51 25.23 2.78
N THR A 323 9.61 25.39 3.75
CA THR A 323 8.38 24.60 3.90
C THR A 323 7.17 25.50 3.87
N ILE A 324 6.20 25.17 3.02
CA ILE A 324 4.88 25.83 2.95
C ILE A 324 3.82 24.72 2.99
N PRO A 325 2.85 24.76 3.92
CA PRO A 325 1.70 23.84 3.88
C PRO A 325 0.92 24.03 2.57
N TYR A 326 0.38 22.92 2.02
CA TYR A 326 -0.40 22.96 0.78
C TYR A 326 -1.51 24.01 0.79
N ASP A 327 -2.29 24.07 1.87
CA ASP A 327 -3.42 25.02 1.97
C ASP A 327 -2.95 26.48 1.91
N ASP A 328 -1.85 26.81 2.61
CA ASP A 328 -1.25 28.16 2.56
C ASP A 328 -0.67 28.46 1.18
N TYR A 329 -0.05 27.48 0.51
CA TYR A 329 0.48 27.62 -0.84
C TYR A 329 -0.62 27.97 -1.86
N VAL A 330 -1.76 27.25 -1.79
CA VAL A 330 -2.90 27.46 -2.69
C VAL A 330 -3.61 28.79 -2.38
N ALA A 331 -3.89 29.05 -1.09
CA ALA A 331 -4.62 30.27 -0.68
C ALA A 331 -3.85 31.57 -1.01
N LEU A 332 -2.52 31.52 -0.98
CA LEU A 332 -1.66 32.68 -1.20
C LEU A 332 -1.09 32.75 -2.62
N GLY A 333 -1.49 31.86 -3.51
CA GLY A 333 -1.12 31.89 -4.93
C GLY A 333 0.33 31.50 -5.21
N GLY A 334 0.95 30.68 -4.35
CA GLY A 334 2.26 30.12 -4.55
C GLY A 334 3.33 30.60 -3.58
N GLU A 335 4.59 30.25 -3.86
CA GLU A 335 5.75 30.51 -2.98
C GLU A 335 5.92 31.98 -2.62
N SER A 336 5.78 32.90 -3.62
CA SER A 336 5.97 34.33 -3.37
C SER A 336 4.94 34.88 -2.40
N GLY A 337 3.65 34.61 -2.64
CA GLY A 337 2.57 35.04 -1.74
C GLY A 337 2.69 34.45 -0.34
N ALA A 338 3.08 33.19 -0.23
CA ALA A 338 3.32 32.55 1.07
C ALA A 338 4.51 33.17 1.81
N ARG A 339 5.57 33.55 1.09
CA ARG A 339 6.73 34.25 1.66
C ARG A 339 6.34 35.64 2.19
N ASP A 340 5.63 36.42 1.38
CA ASP A 340 5.19 37.78 1.72
C ASP A 340 4.22 37.77 2.92
N ALA A 341 3.41 36.75 3.05
CA ALA A 341 2.50 36.53 4.17
C ALA A 341 3.17 35.88 5.41
N GLY A 342 4.49 35.61 5.38
CA GLY A 342 5.23 34.99 6.48
C GLY A 342 4.86 33.50 6.73
N LYS A 343 4.32 32.82 5.73
CA LYS A 343 3.91 31.40 5.80
C LYS A 343 4.98 30.42 5.33
N LEU A 344 6.03 30.92 4.67
CA LEU A 344 7.22 30.13 4.35
C LEU A 344 8.07 29.96 5.60
N ARG A 345 8.21 28.73 6.07
CA ARG A 345 9.00 28.36 7.25
C ARG A 345 10.36 27.83 6.83
N LEU A 346 11.37 28.08 7.66
CA LEU A 346 12.71 27.51 7.50
C LEU A 346 12.88 26.39 8.54
N GLU A 347 12.92 25.16 8.06
CA GLU A 347 12.95 23.99 8.92
C GLU A 347 14.33 23.32 8.88
N GLY A 348 14.79 22.86 10.05
CA GLY A 348 16.08 22.21 10.24
C GLY A 348 16.01 20.68 10.10
N LYS A 349 17.10 20.02 10.53
CA LYS A 349 17.27 18.56 10.39
C LYS A 349 16.25 17.72 11.17
N ASP A 350 15.71 18.27 12.25
CA ASP A 350 14.77 17.55 13.12
C ASP A 350 13.30 17.71 12.70
N TYR A 351 13.03 18.49 11.66
CA TYR A 351 11.69 18.68 11.16
C TYR A 351 11.12 17.36 10.62
N VAL A 352 9.97 16.96 11.14
CA VAL A 352 9.20 15.83 10.65
C VAL A 352 8.27 16.32 9.54
N VAL A 353 8.44 15.79 8.33
CA VAL A 353 7.66 16.14 7.15
C VAL A 353 6.20 15.74 7.36
N LYS A 354 5.30 16.62 6.97
CA LYS A 354 3.85 16.41 7.05
C LYS A 354 3.26 16.16 5.68
N ASP A 355 2.15 15.41 5.65
CA ASP A 355 1.40 15.21 4.42
C ASP A 355 0.91 16.56 3.88
N GLY A 356 1.15 16.81 2.59
CA GLY A 356 0.81 18.06 1.93
C GLY A 356 1.85 19.18 2.03
N ASP A 357 2.99 18.98 2.68
CA ASP A 357 4.07 19.98 2.68
C ASP A 357 4.59 20.22 1.27
N VAL A 358 4.72 21.48 0.88
CA VAL A 358 5.47 21.91 -0.31
C VAL A 358 6.87 22.32 0.13
N LEU A 359 7.88 21.55 -0.31
CA LEU A 359 9.26 21.65 0.19
C LEU A 359 10.22 22.10 -0.89
N HIS A 360 11.14 22.98 -0.49
CA HIS A 360 12.31 23.31 -1.27
C HIS A 360 13.57 23.10 -0.41
N PHE A 361 14.33 22.06 -0.74
CA PHE A 361 15.53 21.70 0.01
C PHE A 361 16.74 22.55 -0.41
N ARG A 362 17.46 23.09 0.61
CA ARG A 362 18.75 23.74 0.44
C ARG A 362 19.83 22.79 0.94
N PHE A 363 20.80 22.53 0.10
CA PHE A 363 21.91 21.61 0.38
C PHE A 363 23.23 22.19 -0.10
N ALA A 364 24.33 21.78 0.52
CA ALA A 364 25.67 22.06 0.07
C ALA A 364 26.10 21.00 -0.97
N ASN A 365 26.75 21.45 -2.04
CA ASN A 365 27.38 20.60 -3.05
C ASN A 365 28.67 19.97 -2.52
#